data_587b666d25894ea6e1feb07cc2b1b5b3
#
_entry.id   587b666d25894ea6e1feb07cc2b1b5b3
#
_cell.length_a   1.000
_cell.length_b   1.000
_cell.length_c   1.000
_cell.angle_alpha   90.00
_cell.angle_beta   90.00
_cell.angle_gamma   90.00
#
_symmetry.space_group_name_H-M   'P 1'
#
loop_
_entity.id
_entity.type
_entity.pdbx_description
1 polymer ?
#
loop_
_entity_poly.entity_id
_entity_poly.type
_entity_poly.pdbx_seq_one_letter_code
_entity_poly.pdbx_strand_id
1 'polypeptide(L)'
;GNLATMLIALPLGLLIGLGRSAVGGTFSLCRDTALGIIGDKYGLESREGMGTLGTYISGSVFGTLFYSFLAPVGLLLGFHPFALAMASGMGSASMMNAATAALTSAAPAMYSEQILAYSATSGLLTAVTGVYVEMFVALPLANWYYKRINPGIERFRQRVFKKAPEGEV
;
A
#
# COMPACT_ATOMS: atom_id res chain seq x y z
N GLY A 1 -0.50 11.19 2.62
CA GLY A 1 -0.36 10.01 3.46
C GLY A 1 0.61 8.96 2.97
N ASN A 2 0.42 8.38 1.78
CA ASN A 2 1.11 7.14 1.37
C ASN A 2 2.64 7.27 1.23
N LEU A 3 3.17 8.41 0.81
CA LEU A 3 4.64 8.64 0.79
C LEU A 3 5.27 8.58 2.19
N ALA A 4 4.56 9.00 3.22
CA ALA A 4 5.04 8.90 4.60
C ALA A 4 5.12 7.43 5.07
N THR A 5 4.21 6.58 4.62
CA THR A 5 4.26 5.14 4.92
C THR A 5 5.55 4.51 4.40
N MET A 6 6.01 4.88 3.20
CA MET A 6 7.27 4.42 2.63
C MET A 6 8.47 4.77 3.53
N LEU A 7 8.49 5.97 4.12
CA LEU A 7 9.60 6.41 4.98
C LEU A 7 9.75 5.54 6.24
N ILE A 8 8.67 4.95 6.71
CA ILE A 8 8.65 4.07 7.89
C ILE A 8 8.80 2.60 7.46
N ALA A 9 8.02 2.17 6.45
CA ALA A 9 7.95 0.78 6.04
C ALA A 9 9.24 0.29 5.36
N LEU A 10 9.93 1.14 4.58
CA LEU A 10 11.17 0.76 3.93
C LEU A 10 12.28 0.40 4.92
N PRO A 11 12.60 1.22 5.94
CA PRO A 11 13.59 0.83 6.96
C PRO A 11 13.20 -0.46 7.69
N LEU A 12 11.92 -0.62 8.05
CA LEU A 12 11.44 -1.84 8.70
C LEU A 12 11.61 -3.07 7.81
N GLY A 13 11.26 -2.98 6.54
CA GLY A 13 11.48 -4.04 5.55
C GLY A 13 12.96 -4.41 5.40
N LEU A 14 13.85 -3.43 5.43
CA LEU A 14 15.29 -3.65 5.37
C LEU A 14 15.83 -4.32 6.64
N LEU A 15 15.32 -3.96 7.82
CA LEU A 15 15.68 -4.60 9.09
C LEU A 15 15.29 -6.08 9.11
N ILE A 16 14.14 -6.43 8.57
CA ILE A 16 13.66 -7.83 8.43
C ILE A 16 14.47 -8.59 7.37
N GLY A 17 15.22 -7.89 6.51
CA GLY A 17 16.08 -8.53 5.52
C GLY A 17 15.50 -8.65 4.11
N LEU A 18 14.42 -7.94 3.80
CA LEU A 18 13.77 -7.97 2.48
C LEU A 18 14.64 -7.39 1.35
N GLY A 19 15.68 -6.59 1.69
CA GLY A 19 16.58 -6.00 0.68
C GLY A 19 15.80 -5.20 -0.38
N ARG A 20 16.05 -5.48 -1.66
CA ARG A 20 15.41 -4.79 -2.78
C ARG A 20 13.88 -5.02 -2.87
N SER A 21 13.38 -6.14 -2.33
CA SER A 21 11.94 -6.40 -2.26
C SER A 21 11.20 -5.36 -1.41
N ALA A 22 11.87 -4.76 -0.41
CA ALA A 22 11.30 -3.68 0.39
C ALA A 22 10.97 -2.43 -0.45
N VAL A 23 11.75 -2.13 -1.50
CA VAL A 23 11.46 -1.01 -2.42
C VAL A 23 10.13 -1.26 -3.13
N GLY A 24 9.97 -2.43 -3.74
CA GLY A 24 8.73 -2.79 -4.43
C GLY A 24 7.51 -2.84 -3.51
N GLY A 25 7.69 -3.34 -2.28
CA GLY A 25 6.59 -3.45 -1.31
C GLY A 25 6.16 -2.14 -0.64
N THR A 26 6.94 -1.05 -0.75
CA THR A 26 6.68 0.15 0.06
C THR A 26 6.47 1.45 -0.71
N PHE A 27 6.78 1.52 -2.03
CA PHE A 27 6.69 2.76 -2.80
C PHE A 27 5.27 3.08 -3.30
N SER A 28 4.37 2.13 -3.26
CA SER A 28 3.05 2.19 -3.88
C SER A 28 2.12 3.22 -3.23
N LEU A 29 1.48 4.05 -4.05
CA LEU A 29 0.35 4.91 -3.68
C LEU A 29 -0.98 4.26 -4.07
N CYS A 30 -1.01 3.67 -5.27
CA CYS A 30 -2.11 2.85 -5.77
C CYS A 30 -1.54 1.49 -6.19
N ARG A 31 -2.00 0.42 -5.58
CA ARG A 31 -1.41 -0.90 -5.76
C ARG A 31 -1.52 -1.44 -7.19
N ASP A 32 -2.62 -1.13 -7.85
CA ASP A 32 -2.87 -1.63 -9.20
C ASP A 32 -1.89 -0.99 -10.19
N THR A 33 -1.65 0.32 -10.07
CA THR A 33 -0.68 1.06 -10.89
C THR A 33 0.76 0.71 -10.55
N ALA A 34 1.07 0.53 -9.27
CA ALA A 34 2.39 0.14 -8.79
C ALA A 34 2.85 -1.20 -9.37
N LEU A 35 1.93 -2.18 -9.46
CA LEU A 35 2.23 -3.49 -10.05
C LEU A 35 2.59 -3.36 -11.53
N GLY A 36 1.87 -2.53 -12.30
CA GLY A 36 2.17 -2.23 -13.69
C GLY A 36 3.54 -1.58 -13.85
N ILE A 37 3.82 -0.52 -13.09
CA ILE A 37 5.09 0.23 -13.17
C ILE A 37 6.30 -0.65 -12.84
N ILE A 38 6.20 -1.49 -11.81
CA ILE A 38 7.28 -2.42 -11.43
C ILE A 38 7.42 -3.52 -12.48
N GLY A 39 6.31 -4.05 -12.99
CA GLY A 39 6.31 -5.06 -14.04
C GLY A 39 7.06 -4.59 -15.27
N ASP A 40 6.77 -3.37 -15.74
CA ASP A 40 7.44 -2.78 -16.90
C ASP A 40 8.91 -2.46 -16.64
N LYS A 41 9.23 -1.92 -15.46
CA LYS A 41 10.57 -1.39 -15.20
C LYS A 41 11.59 -2.43 -14.72
N TYR A 42 11.16 -3.41 -13.95
CA TYR A 42 12.04 -4.39 -13.32
C TYR A 42 11.66 -5.84 -13.64
N GLY A 43 10.44 -6.07 -14.13
CA GLY A 43 9.85 -7.40 -14.27
C GLY A 43 9.26 -7.91 -12.95
N LEU A 44 8.17 -8.68 -13.05
CA LEU A 44 7.47 -9.20 -11.87
C LEU A 44 8.27 -10.28 -11.13
N GLU A 45 9.18 -10.96 -11.81
CA GLU A 45 10.08 -11.98 -11.22
C GLU A 45 11.30 -11.37 -10.53
N SER A 46 11.52 -10.06 -10.65
CA SER A 46 12.59 -9.36 -9.94
C SER A 46 12.31 -9.31 -8.43
N ARG A 47 13.32 -8.97 -7.64
CA ARG A 47 13.14 -8.77 -6.19
C ARG A 47 12.13 -7.67 -5.89
N GLU A 48 12.15 -6.60 -6.66
CA GLU A 48 11.19 -5.50 -6.59
C GLU A 48 9.78 -5.98 -6.96
N GLY A 49 9.66 -6.74 -8.04
CA GLY A 49 8.40 -7.33 -8.51
C GLY A 49 7.79 -8.26 -7.47
N MET A 50 8.58 -9.16 -6.89
CA MET A 50 8.13 -10.07 -5.83
C MET A 50 7.68 -9.31 -4.57
N GLY A 51 8.37 -8.21 -4.21
CA GLY A 51 7.96 -7.34 -3.10
C GLY A 51 6.61 -6.67 -3.37
N THR A 52 6.40 -6.16 -4.58
CA THR A 52 5.14 -5.54 -4.99
C THR A 52 4.00 -6.56 -5.04
N LEU A 53 4.23 -7.74 -5.64
CA LEU A 53 3.25 -8.83 -5.69
C LEU A 53 2.85 -9.31 -4.29
N GLY A 54 3.82 -9.55 -3.40
CA GLY A 54 3.54 -9.96 -2.03
C GLY A 54 2.67 -8.96 -1.28
N THR A 55 2.98 -7.67 -1.42
CA THR A 55 2.18 -6.59 -0.84
C THR A 55 0.81 -6.47 -1.51
N TYR A 56 0.73 -6.67 -2.82
CA TYR A 56 -0.53 -6.65 -3.56
C TYR A 56 -1.48 -7.76 -3.07
N ILE A 57 -1.01 -9.01 -3.04
CA ILE A 57 -1.83 -10.16 -2.66
C ILE A 57 -2.26 -10.08 -1.19
N SER A 58 -1.30 -9.93 -0.27
CA SER A 58 -1.60 -9.86 1.16
C SER A 58 -2.49 -8.66 1.50
N GLY A 59 -2.20 -7.51 0.89
CA GLY A 59 -3.01 -6.33 1.11
C GLY A 59 -4.39 -6.39 0.47
N SER A 60 -4.58 -7.10 -0.64
CA SER A 60 -5.91 -7.31 -1.21
C SER A 60 -6.77 -8.17 -0.28
N VAL A 61 -6.22 -9.22 0.32
CA VAL A 61 -6.96 -10.08 1.24
C VAL A 61 -7.24 -9.37 2.57
N PHE A 62 -6.19 -8.95 3.28
CA PHE A 62 -6.37 -8.32 4.61
C PHE A 62 -6.98 -6.93 4.52
N GLY A 63 -6.64 -6.18 3.47
CA GLY A 63 -7.16 -4.83 3.26
C GLY A 63 -8.66 -4.82 2.98
N THR A 64 -9.16 -5.72 2.14
CA THR A 64 -10.61 -5.79 1.87
C THR A 64 -11.41 -6.11 3.12
N LEU A 65 -10.95 -7.08 3.92
CA LEU A 65 -11.57 -7.41 5.20
C LEU A 65 -11.55 -6.20 6.14
N PHE A 66 -10.39 -5.58 6.33
CA PHE A 66 -10.24 -4.42 7.20
C PHE A 66 -11.13 -3.25 6.79
N TYR A 67 -11.15 -2.89 5.51
CA TYR A 67 -11.95 -1.79 5.01
C TYR A 67 -13.46 -2.07 5.06
N SER A 68 -13.87 -3.32 4.90
CA SER A 68 -15.28 -3.72 5.08
C SER A 68 -15.79 -3.47 6.49
N PHE A 69 -14.92 -3.62 7.51
CA PHE A 69 -15.26 -3.29 8.89
C PHE A 69 -15.10 -1.81 9.20
N LEU A 70 -14.02 -1.20 8.73
CA LEU A 70 -13.68 0.18 9.07
C LEU A 70 -14.68 1.18 8.50
N ALA A 71 -15.22 0.93 7.31
CA ALA A 71 -16.15 1.85 6.65
C ALA A 71 -17.45 2.07 7.44
N PRO A 72 -18.18 1.02 7.90
CA PRO A 72 -19.33 1.20 8.80
C PRO A 72 -18.95 1.82 10.15
N VAL A 73 -17.80 1.47 10.71
CA VAL A 73 -17.32 2.10 11.97
C VAL A 73 -17.13 3.59 11.79
N GLY A 74 -16.68 4.04 10.63
CA GLY A 74 -16.59 5.47 10.30
C GLY A 74 -17.94 6.18 10.38
N LEU A 75 -19.02 5.54 9.93
CA LEU A 75 -20.38 6.08 10.08
C LEU A 75 -20.79 6.18 11.55
N LEU A 76 -20.47 5.17 12.36
CA LEU A 76 -20.75 5.19 13.80
C LEU A 76 -19.97 6.29 14.55
N LEU A 77 -18.79 6.65 14.05
CA LEU A 77 -17.99 7.76 14.57
C LEU A 77 -18.50 9.14 14.12
N GLY A 78 -19.58 9.18 13.32
CA GLY A 78 -20.20 10.42 12.88
C GLY A 78 -19.60 11.03 11.62
N PHE A 79 -18.74 10.31 10.89
CA PHE A 79 -18.26 10.79 9.60
C PHE A 79 -19.37 10.77 8.54
N HIS A 80 -19.36 11.78 7.68
CA HIS A 80 -20.35 11.87 6.62
C HIS A 80 -20.16 10.74 5.58
N PRO A 81 -21.23 10.06 5.12
CA PRO A 81 -21.14 8.94 4.17
C PRO A 81 -20.34 9.26 2.91
N PHE A 82 -20.49 10.47 2.36
CA PHE A 82 -19.75 10.88 1.16
C PHE A 82 -18.26 11.10 1.40
N ALA A 83 -17.87 11.55 2.59
CA ALA A 83 -16.47 11.66 2.96
C ALA A 83 -15.81 10.28 3.07
N LEU A 84 -16.51 9.31 3.64
CA LEU A 84 -16.05 7.91 3.72
C LEU A 84 -16.00 7.27 2.32
N ALA A 85 -16.98 7.56 1.47
CA ALA A 85 -16.99 7.11 0.08
C ALA A 85 -15.79 7.65 -0.70
N MET A 86 -15.49 8.94 -0.59
CA MET A 86 -14.29 9.53 -1.17
C MET A 86 -13.00 8.91 -0.63
N ALA A 87 -12.94 8.66 0.68
CA ALA A 87 -11.78 8.02 1.31
C ALA A 87 -11.57 6.58 0.84
N SER A 88 -12.65 5.84 0.56
CA SER A 88 -12.58 4.45 0.09
C SER A 88 -11.92 4.31 -1.29
N GLY A 89 -12.04 5.33 -2.15
CA GLY A 89 -11.41 5.35 -3.48
C GLY A 89 -9.90 5.50 -3.48
N MET A 90 -9.27 5.72 -2.32
CA MET A 90 -7.82 5.86 -2.20
C MET A 90 -7.18 4.48 -1.94
N GLY A 91 -6.48 3.93 -2.92
CA GLY A 91 -5.75 2.68 -2.74
C GLY A 91 -5.98 1.70 -3.88
N SER A 92 -6.50 0.51 -3.61
CA SER A 92 -6.79 -0.48 -4.65
C SER A 92 -8.28 -0.63 -4.91
N ALA A 93 -8.64 -1.03 -6.13
CA ALA A 93 -10.01 -1.25 -6.56
C ALA A 93 -10.74 -2.29 -5.68
N SER A 94 -10.04 -3.34 -5.26
CA SER A 94 -10.61 -4.39 -4.39
C SER A 94 -11.03 -3.85 -3.02
N MET A 95 -10.18 -3.03 -2.38
CA MET A 95 -10.50 -2.41 -1.10
C MET A 95 -11.59 -1.35 -1.23
N MET A 96 -11.55 -0.55 -2.30
CA MET A 96 -12.60 0.42 -2.62
C MET A 96 -13.97 -0.27 -2.72
N ASN A 97 -14.05 -1.35 -3.51
CA ASN A 97 -15.31 -2.07 -3.70
C ASN A 97 -15.84 -2.65 -2.38
N ALA A 98 -14.96 -3.23 -1.56
CA ALA A 98 -15.34 -3.78 -0.26
C ALA A 98 -15.85 -2.69 0.69
N ALA A 99 -15.14 -1.57 0.81
CA ALA A 99 -15.56 -0.44 1.63
C ALA A 99 -16.87 0.18 1.14
N THR A 100 -17.01 0.37 -0.19
CA THR A 100 -18.19 0.95 -0.81
C THR A 100 -19.42 0.07 -0.59
N ALA A 101 -19.29 -1.25 -0.77
CA ALA A 101 -20.37 -2.21 -0.50
C ALA A 101 -20.79 -2.18 0.97
N ALA A 102 -19.84 -2.12 1.90
CA ALA A 102 -20.13 -2.01 3.33
C ALA A 102 -20.80 -0.68 3.68
N LEU A 103 -20.38 0.44 3.08
CA LEU A 103 -21.00 1.75 3.28
C LEU A 103 -22.43 1.80 2.74
N THR A 104 -22.67 1.29 1.53
CA THR A 104 -24.02 1.27 0.94
C THR A 104 -24.98 0.40 1.73
N SER A 105 -24.49 -0.66 2.38
CA SER A 105 -25.31 -1.51 3.25
C SER A 105 -25.60 -0.88 4.61
N ALA A 106 -24.70 -0.05 5.13
CA ALA A 106 -24.81 0.55 6.47
C ALA A 106 -25.42 1.96 6.46
N ALA A 107 -25.31 2.69 5.36
CA ALA A 107 -25.87 4.04 5.21
C ALA A 107 -27.34 4.00 4.77
N PRO A 108 -28.10 5.11 4.96
CA PRO A 108 -29.45 5.23 4.42
C PRO A 108 -29.50 4.98 2.92
N ALA A 109 -30.48 4.18 2.46
CA ALA A 109 -30.59 3.75 1.06
C ALA A 109 -30.62 4.92 0.04
N MET A 110 -31.12 6.08 0.45
CA MET A 110 -31.15 7.29 -0.37
C MET A 110 -29.74 7.81 -0.77
N TYR A 111 -28.67 7.39 -0.09
CA TYR A 111 -27.29 7.80 -0.37
C TYR A 111 -26.50 6.78 -1.21
N SER A 112 -27.09 5.63 -1.54
CA SER A 112 -26.37 4.53 -2.19
C SER A 112 -25.75 4.93 -3.53
N GLU A 113 -26.50 5.63 -4.39
CA GLU A 113 -25.99 6.09 -5.69
C GLU A 113 -24.87 7.11 -5.55
N GLN A 114 -24.99 8.04 -4.60
CA GLN A 114 -23.97 9.04 -4.34
C GLN A 114 -22.71 8.41 -3.76
N ILE A 115 -22.83 7.45 -2.85
CA ILE A 115 -21.70 6.70 -2.28
C ILE A 115 -20.93 6.00 -3.41
N LEU A 116 -21.61 5.31 -4.31
CA LEU A 116 -21.01 4.68 -5.48
C LEU A 116 -20.30 5.69 -6.38
N ALA A 117 -20.95 6.80 -6.70
CA ALA A 117 -20.41 7.85 -7.55
C ALA A 117 -19.15 8.51 -6.95
N TYR A 118 -19.18 8.84 -5.66
CA TYR A 118 -18.03 9.44 -4.96
C TYR A 118 -16.86 8.48 -4.84
N SER A 119 -17.12 7.21 -4.52
CA SER A 119 -16.07 6.17 -4.48
C SER A 119 -15.42 5.98 -5.83
N ALA A 120 -16.22 5.81 -6.90
CA ALA A 120 -15.72 5.62 -8.25
C ALA A 120 -14.92 6.83 -8.75
N THR A 121 -15.40 8.04 -8.50
CA THR A 121 -14.70 9.28 -8.87
C THR A 121 -13.37 9.39 -8.15
N SER A 122 -13.35 9.14 -6.85
CA SER A 122 -12.11 9.16 -6.06
C SER A 122 -11.12 8.09 -6.53
N GLY A 123 -11.60 6.87 -6.81
CA GLY A 123 -10.78 5.78 -7.35
C GLY A 123 -10.15 6.13 -8.69
N LEU A 124 -10.93 6.72 -9.61
CA LEU A 124 -10.43 7.16 -10.91
C LEU A 124 -9.36 8.24 -10.77
N LEU A 125 -9.61 9.27 -9.95
CA LEU A 125 -8.64 10.33 -9.69
C LEU A 125 -7.35 9.77 -9.06
N THR A 126 -7.49 8.85 -8.11
CA THR A 126 -6.34 8.20 -7.46
C THR A 126 -5.53 7.36 -8.47
N ALA A 127 -6.19 6.62 -9.35
CA ALA A 127 -5.50 5.81 -10.36
C ALA A 127 -4.73 6.70 -11.35
N VAL A 128 -5.36 7.75 -11.88
CA VAL A 128 -4.72 8.66 -12.84
C VAL A 128 -3.55 9.41 -12.21
N THR A 129 -3.76 10.03 -11.05
CA THR A 129 -2.69 10.78 -10.37
C THR A 129 -1.62 9.84 -9.81
N GLY A 130 -2.02 8.63 -9.37
CA GLY A 130 -1.13 7.60 -8.84
C GLY A 130 -0.03 7.22 -9.81
N VAL A 131 -0.36 6.94 -11.07
CA VAL A 131 0.63 6.57 -12.11
C VAL A 131 1.75 7.60 -12.18
N TYR A 132 1.40 8.88 -12.30
CA TYR A 132 2.41 9.94 -12.44
C TYR A 132 3.23 10.12 -11.17
N VAL A 133 2.58 10.15 -10.01
CA VAL A 133 3.29 10.33 -8.73
C VAL A 133 4.14 9.12 -8.40
N GLU A 134 3.69 7.90 -8.68
CA GLU A 134 4.47 6.69 -8.46
C GLU A 134 5.70 6.63 -9.37
N MET A 135 5.53 6.94 -10.66
CA MET A 135 6.61 6.84 -11.64
C MET A 135 7.67 7.93 -11.43
N PHE A 136 7.26 9.17 -11.22
CA PHE A 136 8.16 10.32 -11.20
C PHE A 136 8.63 10.72 -9.81
N VAL A 137 7.91 10.37 -8.77
CA VAL A 137 8.22 10.80 -7.40
C VAL A 137 8.48 9.59 -6.48
N ALA A 138 7.50 8.70 -6.31
CA ALA A 138 7.58 7.67 -5.30
C ALA A 138 8.70 6.65 -5.58
N LEU A 139 8.79 6.14 -6.79
CA LEU A 139 9.80 5.14 -7.15
C LEU A 139 11.23 5.69 -7.18
N PRO A 140 11.52 6.89 -7.75
CA PRO A 140 12.81 7.52 -7.61
C PRO A 140 13.19 7.81 -6.16
N LEU A 141 12.24 8.31 -5.35
CA LEU A 141 12.45 8.59 -3.94
C LEU A 141 12.73 7.30 -3.14
N ALA A 142 11.98 6.22 -3.38
CA ALA A 142 12.20 4.93 -2.74
C ALA A 142 13.60 4.37 -3.06
N ASN A 143 14.02 4.46 -4.33
CA ASN A 143 15.35 4.02 -4.74
C ASN A 143 16.48 4.88 -4.13
N TRP A 144 16.30 6.19 -4.08
CA TRP A 144 17.25 7.08 -3.43
C TRP A 144 17.35 6.81 -1.93
N TYR A 145 16.23 6.67 -1.27
CA TYR A 145 16.13 6.40 0.16
C TYR A 145 16.74 5.03 0.50
N TYR A 146 16.44 3.99 -0.30
CA TYR A 146 17.05 2.68 -0.18
C TYR A 146 18.60 2.77 -0.23
N LYS A 147 19.15 3.43 -1.26
CA LYS A 147 20.60 3.58 -1.41
C LYS A 147 21.25 4.29 -0.23
N ARG A 148 20.53 5.20 0.41
CA ARG A 148 21.03 5.99 1.53
C ARG A 148 21.06 5.20 2.84
N ILE A 149 20.03 4.37 3.10
CA ILE A 149 19.86 3.69 4.40
C ILE A 149 20.37 2.25 4.39
N ASN A 150 20.29 1.55 3.26
CA ASN A 150 20.66 0.14 3.18
C ASN A 150 22.05 -0.17 3.74
N PRO A 151 23.12 0.60 3.43
CA PRO A 151 24.45 0.29 3.96
C PRO A 151 24.55 0.37 5.49
N GLY A 152 23.77 1.29 6.10
CA GLY A 152 23.71 1.43 7.56
C GLY A 152 22.97 0.27 8.22
N ILE A 153 21.81 -0.08 7.64
CA ILE A 153 20.97 -1.17 8.16
C ILE A 153 21.66 -2.52 7.99
N GLU A 154 22.34 -2.77 6.88
CA GLU A 154 23.11 -4.01 6.68
C GLU A 154 24.22 -4.17 7.72
N ARG A 155 24.98 -3.10 8.00
CA ARG A 155 25.99 -3.10 9.07
C ARG A 155 25.38 -3.38 10.44
N PHE A 156 24.24 -2.78 10.73
CA PHE A 156 23.52 -3.01 12.00
C PHE A 156 23.00 -4.46 12.08
N ARG A 157 22.40 -4.96 11.02
CA ARG A 157 21.89 -6.35 10.93
C ARG A 157 23.01 -7.35 11.10
N GLN A 158 24.16 -7.15 10.44
CA GLN A 158 25.32 -8.01 10.60
C GLN A 158 25.86 -8.02 12.04
N ARG A 159 25.81 -6.89 12.74
CA ARG A 159 26.23 -6.83 14.16
C ARG A 159 25.27 -7.55 15.09
N VAL A 160 23.96 -7.46 14.83
CA VAL A 160 22.92 -8.02 15.70
C VAL A 160 22.75 -9.52 15.44
N PHE A 161 22.65 -9.95 14.18
CA PHE A 161 22.34 -11.33 13.83
C PHE A 161 23.59 -12.21 13.64
N LYS A 162 24.79 -11.64 13.43
CA LYS A 162 26.04 -12.41 13.39
C LYS A 162 26.57 -12.77 14.79
N LYS A 163 25.88 -12.37 15.84
CA LYS A 163 26.18 -12.68 17.25
C LYS A 163 25.34 -13.85 17.79
N ALA A 164 24.62 -14.59 16.94
CA ALA A 164 24.12 -15.90 17.29
C ALA A 164 25.28 -16.89 17.05
N PRO A 165 25.79 -17.55 18.09
CA PRO A 165 26.82 -18.58 17.92
C PRO A 165 26.24 -19.69 17.05
N GLU A 166 26.98 -20.14 16.05
CA GLU A 166 26.85 -21.48 15.52
C GLU A 166 27.18 -22.45 16.68
N GLY A 167 26.14 -22.76 17.46
CA GLY A 167 26.15 -23.77 18.47
C GLY A 167 25.67 -25.06 17.84
N GLU A 168 26.62 -25.91 17.58
CA GLU A 168 26.55 -27.37 17.65
C GLU A 168 25.15 -28.01 17.55
N VAL A 169 24.81 -28.58 16.39
CA VAL A 169 24.35 -29.99 16.31
C VAL A 169 24.88 -30.60 15.01
#